data_bd6b031d119ff319c0af8afef6e45725
#
_entry.id   bd6b031d119ff319c0af8afef6e45725
#
_cell.length_a   1.000
_cell.length_b   1.000
_cell.length_c   1.000
_cell.angle_alpha   90.00
_cell.angle_beta   90.00
_cell.angle_gamma   90.00
#
_symmetry.space_group_name_H-M   'P 1'
#
loop_
_entity.id
_entity.type
_entity.pdbx_description
1 polymer ?
#
loop_
_entity_poly.entity_id
_entity_poly.type
_entity_poly.pdbx_seq_one_letter_code
_entity_poly.pdbx_strand_id
1 'polypeptide(L)'
;MKRLLLFLIISVTSLYVQGLRQVVRTSLLSSSTRMPPLWNVNLDQRLFASMEDSSHSVPSTELKSDVPRKGLRNIQKRWITGCTLGLIATLWIFSGNCIFATGFLITTIISQLEYYGMLKATGVTPATKTGILSSMLCYFMAAFIPAYHEACLPIMTVALMTWLLLFKKTSSSIAEISGTFLGMFYLGYLPSFWVRLRGLGKISKSMFPQFLQSLQWVQADVWTHGAVITWWTWTSIVFADVGAYFIGKNFGKTKLGKISPAAGAASPKKTVEGAIGGFVACATFITTGAYFMNWSNWRSTGIIYGLLLSFMALVGDLTASMMKRDAKIKDSGTLLPGHGGLLDRIDSYMLTAPIAYFFIKVILKVKETIQ
;
A
#
# COMPACT_ATOMS: atom_id res chain seq x y z
N MET A 1 34.94 2.12 3.14
CA MET A 1 33.51 2.33 3.40
C MET A 1 33.12 3.78 3.63
N LYS A 2 33.66 4.52 4.65
CA LYS A 2 33.33 5.94 4.87
C LYS A 2 33.56 6.84 3.64
N ARG A 3 34.65 6.62 2.87
CA ARG A 3 34.94 7.40 1.64
C ARG A 3 33.97 7.07 0.49
N LEU A 4 33.47 5.84 0.40
CA LEU A 4 32.49 5.43 -0.60
C LEU A 4 31.11 6.04 -0.28
N LEU A 5 30.75 6.08 1.00
CA LEU A 5 29.50 6.70 1.47
C LEU A 5 29.50 8.22 1.20
N LEU A 6 30.63 8.88 1.47
CA LEU A 6 30.81 10.30 1.19
C LEU A 6 30.76 10.57 -0.33
N PHE A 7 31.37 9.70 -1.14
CA PHE A 7 31.31 9.78 -2.60
C PHE A 7 29.90 9.55 -3.15
N LEU A 8 29.14 8.60 -2.58
CA LEU A 8 27.73 8.36 -2.93
C LEU A 8 26.84 9.55 -2.53
N ILE A 9 27.04 10.11 -1.34
CA ILE A 9 26.31 11.30 -0.90
C ILE A 9 26.63 12.48 -1.83
N ILE A 10 27.89 12.69 -2.16
CA ILE A 10 28.32 13.76 -3.08
C ILE A 10 27.81 13.49 -4.51
N SER A 11 27.83 12.24 -4.97
CA SER A 11 27.29 11.88 -6.31
C SER A 11 25.79 12.02 -6.39
N VAL A 12 25.05 11.63 -5.35
CA VAL A 12 23.59 11.80 -5.27
C VAL A 12 23.24 13.30 -5.19
N THR A 13 23.97 14.09 -4.40
CA THR A 13 23.77 15.54 -4.34
C THR A 13 24.17 16.23 -5.66
N SER A 14 25.21 15.75 -6.34
CA SER A 14 25.62 16.27 -7.67
C SER A 14 24.58 15.95 -8.74
N LEU A 15 24.04 14.71 -8.78
CA LEU A 15 22.93 14.31 -9.67
C LEU A 15 21.65 15.10 -9.36
N TYR A 16 21.40 15.36 -8.08
CA TYR A 16 20.28 16.19 -7.63
C TYR A 16 20.42 17.63 -8.12
N VAL A 17 21.64 18.22 -8.01
CA VAL A 17 21.95 19.57 -8.51
C VAL A 17 21.91 19.64 -10.04
N GLN A 18 22.36 18.61 -10.76
CA GLN A 18 22.26 18.54 -12.22
C GLN A 18 20.82 18.39 -12.70
N GLY A 19 20.02 17.55 -12.05
CA GLY A 19 18.58 17.43 -12.31
C GLY A 19 17.85 18.75 -12.07
N LEU A 20 18.21 19.49 -11.03
CA LEU A 20 17.69 20.83 -10.74
C LEU A 20 18.06 21.85 -11.82
N ARG A 21 19.31 21.84 -12.31
CA ARG A 21 19.72 22.74 -13.42
C ARG A 21 18.93 22.47 -14.69
N GLN A 22 18.63 21.19 -14.98
CA GLN A 22 17.84 20.82 -16.15
C GLN A 22 16.37 21.25 -16.03
N VAL A 23 15.77 21.09 -14.83
CA VAL A 23 14.40 21.53 -14.54
C VAL A 23 14.27 23.06 -14.58
N VAL A 24 15.27 23.79 -14.05
CA VAL A 24 15.30 25.26 -14.14
C VAL A 24 15.45 25.72 -15.60
N ARG A 25 16.23 25.02 -16.40
CA ARG A 25 16.41 25.34 -17.83
C ARG A 25 15.15 25.06 -18.65
N THR A 26 14.41 23.98 -18.35
CA THR A 26 13.15 23.69 -19.03
C THR A 26 12.01 24.60 -18.58
N SER A 27 11.97 25.03 -17.33
CA SER A 27 10.95 25.96 -16.84
C SER A 27 11.12 27.38 -17.38
N LEU A 28 12.35 27.80 -17.68
CA LEU A 28 12.64 29.09 -18.31
C LEU A 28 12.28 29.11 -19.81
N LEU A 29 12.25 27.95 -20.47
CA LEU A 29 11.85 27.80 -21.88
C LEU A 29 10.34 27.61 -22.07
N SER A 30 9.58 27.28 -21.01
CA SER A 30 8.14 26.98 -21.06
C SER A 30 7.22 28.15 -20.70
N SER A 31 7.77 29.35 -20.50
CA SER A 31 6.95 30.53 -20.12
C SER A 31 6.24 31.24 -21.28
N SER A 32 6.18 30.65 -22.48
CA SER A 32 5.69 31.30 -23.69
C SER A 32 4.48 30.67 -24.34
N THR A 33 3.70 29.81 -23.66
CA THR A 33 2.40 29.39 -24.22
C THR A 33 1.37 29.24 -23.12
N ARG A 34 0.46 30.23 -23.05
CA ARG A 34 -0.78 30.16 -22.26
C ARG A 34 -1.72 29.15 -22.92
N MET A 35 -1.98 28.02 -22.26
CA MET A 35 -3.19 27.22 -22.53
C MET A 35 -4.30 27.61 -21.54
N PRO A 36 -5.57 27.69 -22.00
CA PRO A 36 -6.69 28.00 -21.12
C PRO A 36 -7.01 26.82 -20.20
N PRO A 37 -7.59 27.06 -19.00
CA PRO A 37 -7.92 26.00 -18.06
C PRO A 37 -9.18 25.26 -18.51
N LEU A 38 -9.06 23.96 -18.77
CA LEU A 38 -10.13 23.01 -19.10
C LEU A 38 -10.90 22.52 -17.86
N TRP A 39 -11.37 23.41 -16.99
CA TRP A 39 -12.27 23.05 -15.88
C TRP A 39 -13.27 24.16 -15.61
N ASN A 40 -14.23 24.33 -16.53
CA ASN A 40 -15.48 25.00 -16.25
C ASN A 40 -16.60 24.11 -16.78
N VAL A 41 -17.02 23.14 -16.00
CA VAL A 41 -18.30 22.47 -16.20
C VAL A 41 -19.24 23.05 -15.14
N ASN A 42 -19.97 24.07 -15.51
CA ASN A 42 -21.19 24.48 -14.82
C ASN A 42 -22.18 23.32 -14.92
N LEU A 43 -22.28 22.53 -13.88
CA LEU A 43 -23.38 21.57 -13.71
C LEU A 43 -24.62 22.34 -13.30
N ASP A 44 -25.50 22.49 -14.28
CA ASP A 44 -26.77 23.11 -14.21
C ASP A 44 -27.63 22.52 -13.08
N GLN A 45 -27.96 23.33 -12.08
CA GLN A 45 -28.86 22.99 -10.96
C GLN A 45 -30.30 22.64 -11.39
N ARG A 46 -30.59 22.68 -12.69
CA ARG A 46 -31.92 22.38 -13.25
C ARG A 46 -32.23 20.89 -13.45
N LEU A 47 -31.23 19.99 -13.32
CA LEU A 47 -31.44 18.54 -13.48
C LEU A 47 -31.93 17.84 -12.22
N PHE A 48 -31.85 18.46 -11.05
CA PHE A 48 -32.35 17.87 -9.80
C PHE A 48 -33.82 18.20 -9.48
N ALA A 49 -34.43 19.18 -10.13
CA ALA A 49 -35.82 19.55 -9.88
C ALA A 49 -36.85 18.79 -10.73
N SER A 50 -36.44 17.95 -11.68
CA SER A 50 -37.36 17.20 -12.57
C SER A 50 -37.57 15.74 -12.22
N MET A 51 -37.03 15.27 -11.11
CA MET A 51 -37.17 13.85 -10.71
C MET A 51 -38.14 13.61 -9.54
N GLU A 52 -38.80 14.63 -9.04
CA GLU A 52 -39.77 14.50 -7.91
C GLU A 52 -41.23 14.40 -8.31
N ASP A 53 -41.57 14.54 -9.60
CA ASP A 53 -43.00 14.61 -10.01
C ASP A 53 -43.32 13.57 -11.08
N SER A 54 -43.26 12.29 -10.75
CA SER A 54 -43.97 11.24 -11.52
C SER A 54 -44.24 9.99 -10.67
N SER A 55 -45.14 10.15 -9.70
CA SER A 55 -45.86 9.01 -9.12
C SER A 55 -47.12 8.76 -9.95
N HIS A 56 -47.03 8.00 -11.01
CA HIS A 56 -48.20 7.36 -11.65
C HIS A 56 -48.05 5.86 -11.68
N SER A 57 -49.06 5.25 -11.04
CA SER A 57 -49.39 3.83 -10.97
C SER A 57 -49.33 3.14 -12.35
N VAL A 58 -48.64 2.01 -12.42
CA VAL A 58 -48.71 1.05 -13.53
C VAL A 58 -49.10 -0.32 -12.97
N PRO A 59 -50.03 -1.04 -13.60
CA PRO A 59 -50.70 -2.21 -13.04
C PRO A 59 -49.79 -3.45 -13.04
N SER A 60 -49.98 -4.28 -12.01
CA SER A 60 -49.41 -5.59 -11.83
C SER A 60 -49.79 -6.54 -12.98
N THR A 61 -48.80 -6.88 -13.80
CA THR A 61 -48.88 -8.07 -14.65
C THR A 61 -47.71 -8.98 -14.32
N GLU A 62 -48.03 -10.17 -13.88
CA GLU A 62 -47.11 -11.26 -13.55
C GLU A 62 -46.18 -11.56 -14.74
N LEU A 63 -44.88 -11.62 -14.47
CA LEU A 63 -43.95 -12.45 -15.20
C LEU A 63 -42.97 -13.08 -14.22
N LYS A 64 -43.25 -14.31 -13.89
CA LYS A 64 -42.33 -15.24 -13.24
C LYS A 64 -41.22 -15.60 -14.20
N SER A 65 -40.07 -15.90 -13.58
CA SER A 65 -38.90 -16.61 -14.11
C SER A 65 -37.87 -15.79 -14.88
N ASP A 66 -36.75 -15.61 -14.23
CA ASP A 66 -35.36 -15.79 -14.64
C ASP A 66 -34.38 -14.91 -13.87
N VAL A 67 -34.28 -15.09 -12.55
CA VAL A 67 -33.23 -14.49 -11.74
C VAL A 67 -32.57 -15.54 -10.87
N PRO A 68 -31.64 -16.35 -11.41
CA PRO A 68 -30.47 -16.73 -10.61
C PRO A 68 -29.12 -16.73 -11.35
N ARG A 69 -29.07 -16.61 -12.68
CA ARG A 69 -27.79 -16.77 -13.41
C ARG A 69 -26.83 -15.57 -13.34
N LYS A 70 -27.31 -14.35 -13.14
CA LYS A 70 -26.44 -13.16 -13.02
C LYS A 70 -25.60 -13.13 -11.74
N GLY A 71 -26.14 -13.64 -10.63
CA GLY A 71 -25.44 -13.67 -9.33
C GLY A 71 -24.24 -14.62 -9.32
N LEU A 72 -24.43 -15.86 -9.79
CA LEU A 72 -23.40 -16.90 -9.84
C LEU A 72 -22.23 -16.49 -10.78
N ARG A 73 -22.54 -15.92 -11.95
CA ARG A 73 -21.55 -15.46 -12.91
C ARG A 73 -20.68 -14.33 -12.37
N ASN A 74 -21.21 -13.46 -11.50
CA ASN A 74 -20.44 -12.41 -10.83
C ASN A 74 -19.55 -12.96 -9.71
N ILE A 75 -20.01 -13.98 -9.00
CA ILE A 75 -19.19 -14.65 -7.96
C ILE A 75 -18.02 -15.39 -8.62
N GLN A 76 -18.26 -16.15 -9.67
CA GLN A 76 -17.20 -16.86 -10.42
C GLN A 76 -16.15 -15.89 -10.96
N LYS A 77 -16.55 -14.76 -11.56
CA LYS A 77 -15.61 -13.73 -12.01
C LYS A 77 -14.74 -13.19 -10.87
N ARG A 78 -15.33 -12.93 -9.70
CA ARG A 78 -14.57 -12.45 -8.52
C ARG A 78 -13.58 -13.49 -8.00
N TRP A 79 -13.95 -14.77 -7.99
CA TRP A 79 -13.05 -15.86 -7.60
C TRP A 79 -11.87 -15.99 -8.57
N ILE A 80 -12.15 -15.99 -9.89
CA ILE A 80 -11.11 -16.07 -10.91
C ILE A 80 -10.13 -14.88 -10.78
N THR A 81 -10.65 -13.66 -10.66
CA THR A 81 -9.80 -12.46 -10.48
C THR A 81 -8.97 -12.54 -9.20
N GLY A 82 -9.56 -13.00 -8.09
CA GLY A 82 -8.83 -13.16 -6.82
C GLY A 82 -7.72 -14.19 -6.91
N CYS A 83 -7.99 -15.37 -7.49
CA CYS A 83 -6.98 -16.41 -7.70
C CYS A 83 -5.86 -15.94 -8.65
N THR A 84 -6.20 -15.24 -9.73
CA THR A 84 -5.22 -14.71 -10.69
C THR A 84 -4.31 -13.68 -10.03
N LEU A 85 -4.88 -12.72 -9.26
CA LEU A 85 -4.09 -11.74 -8.52
C LEU A 85 -3.23 -12.40 -7.44
N GLY A 86 -3.74 -13.41 -6.75
CA GLY A 86 -2.98 -14.19 -5.77
C GLY A 86 -1.80 -14.91 -6.41
N LEU A 87 -1.99 -15.50 -7.59
CA LEU A 87 -0.92 -16.15 -8.36
C LEU A 87 0.15 -15.12 -8.80
N ILE A 88 -0.28 -13.99 -9.35
CA ILE A 88 0.63 -12.91 -9.75
C ILE A 88 1.43 -12.40 -8.56
N ALA A 89 0.79 -12.16 -7.41
CA ALA A 89 1.46 -11.74 -6.18
C ALA A 89 2.48 -12.78 -5.70
N THR A 90 2.12 -14.07 -5.76
CA THR A 90 3.02 -15.16 -5.42
C THR A 90 4.26 -15.18 -6.31
N LEU A 91 4.07 -15.15 -7.64
CA LEU A 91 5.17 -15.10 -8.60
C LEU A 91 6.04 -13.85 -8.38
N TRP A 92 5.43 -12.72 -8.07
CA TRP A 92 6.15 -11.49 -7.80
C TRP A 92 6.99 -11.56 -6.51
N ILE A 93 6.46 -12.11 -5.42
CA ILE A 93 7.23 -12.30 -4.17
C ILE A 93 8.47 -13.18 -4.43
N PHE A 94 8.33 -14.23 -5.24
CA PHE A 94 9.41 -15.17 -5.54
C PHE A 94 10.25 -14.80 -6.78
N SER A 95 10.07 -13.61 -7.38
CA SER A 95 10.81 -13.18 -8.57
C SER A 95 12.24 -12.69 -8.31
N GLY A 96 12.66 -12.57 -7.06
CA GLY A 96 13.96 -12.01 -6.68
C GLY A 96 13.86 -10.61 -6.06
N ASN A 97 14.92 -10.21 -5.34
CA ASN A 97 14.86 -8.99 -4.53
C ASN A 97 14.74 -7.72 -5.39
N CYS A 98 15.49 -7.64 -6.49
CA CYS A 98 15.48 -6.46 -7.37
C CYS A 98 14.13 -6.30 -8.09
N ILE A 99 13.55 -7.39 -8.62
CA ILE A 99 12.28 -7.35 -9.32
C ILE A 99 11.15 -7.01 -8.34
N PHE A 100 11.17 -7.61 -7.15
CA PHE A 100 10.21 -7.31 -6.09
C PHE A 100 10.30 -5.84 -5.65
N ALA A 101 11.52 -5.33 -5.38
CA ALA A 101 11.75 -3.95 -4.98
C ALA A 101 11.32 -2.94 -6.06
N THR A 102 11.67 -3.20 -7.32
CA THR A 102 11.31 -2.33 -8.45
C THR A 102 9.79 -2.30 -8.66
N GLY A 103 9.13 -3.45 -8.64
CA GLY A 103 7.69 -3.52 -8.79
C GLY A 103 6.97 -2.83 -7.63
N PHE A 104 7.47 -2.99 -6.40
CA PHE A 104 6.88 -2.32 -5.24
C PHE A 104 7.12 -0.80 -5.26
N LEU A 105 8.29 -0.35 -5.74
CA LEU A 105 8.57 1.06 -5.98
C LEU A 105 7.59 1.67 -7.00
N ILE A 106 7.33 0.99 -8.12
CA ILE A 106 6.35 1.45 -9.13
C ILE A 106 4.96 1.57 -8.50
N THR A 107 4.53 0.54 -7.76
CA THR A 107 3.26 0.54 -7.02
C THR A 107 3.17 1.72 -6.04
N THR A 108 4.23 1.99 -5.31
CA THR A 108 4.36 3.12 -4.38
C THR A 108 4.26 4.47 -5.10
N ILE A 109 4.98 4.65 -6.20
CA ILE A 109 4.95 5.91 -6.98
C ILE A 109 3.54 6.20 -7.48
N ILE A 110 2.87 5.19 -8.03
CA ILE A 110 1.48 5.35 -8.50
C ILE A 110 0.55 5.74 -7.35
N SER A 111 0.65 5.05 -6.21
CA SER A 111 -0.17 5.36 -5.02
C SER A 111 0.13 6.74 -4.43
N GLN A 112 1.40 7.18 -4.48
CA GLN A 112 1.75 8.56 -4.11
C GLN A 112 1.17 9.60 -5.06
N LEU A 113 1.14 9.32 -6.36
CA LEU A 113 0.52 10.22 -7.35
C LEU A 113 -0.99 10.33 -7.11
N GLU A 114 -1.68 9.22 -6.80
CA GLU A 114 -3.10 9.23 -6.39
C GLU A 114 -3.28 10.06 -5.12
N TYR A 115 -2.48 9.83 -4.09
CA TYR A 115 -2.54 10.56 -2.82
C TYR A 115 -2.28 12.07 -2.99
N TYR A 116 -1.22 12.44 -3.72
CA TYR A 116 -0.93 13.86 -3.98
C TYR A 116 -1.98 14.50 -4.89
N GLY A 117 -2.63 13.72 -5.75
CA GLY A 117 -3.81 14.16 -6.51
C GLY A 117 -4.98 14.52 -5.59
N MET A 118 -5.26 13.67 -4.58
CA MET A 118 -6.27 13.96 -3.55
C MET A 118 -5.95 15.24 -2.78
N LEU A 119 -4.70 15.43 -2.34
CA LEU A 119 -4.28 16.66 -1.66
C LEU A 119 -4.45 17.91 -2.52
N LYS A 120 -4.13 17.82 -3.80
CA LYS A 120 -4.35 18.95 -4.73
C LYS A 120 -5.83 19.30 -4.87
N ALA A 121 -6.70 18.31 -4.85
CA ALA A 121 -8.14 18.51 -4.90
C ALA A 121 -8.70 19.23 -3.65
N THR A 122 -8.01 19.13 -2.50
CA THR A 122 -8.33 19.90 -1.29
C THR A 122 -7.70 21.31 -1.26
N GLY A 123 -7.00 21.71 -2.32
CA GLY A 123 -6.34 23.02 -2.42
C GLY A 123 -4.91 23.06 -1.88
N VAL A 124 -4.36 21.93 -1.41
CA VAL A 124 -2.97 21.83 -0.92
C VAL A 124 -2.03 21.52 -2.08
N THR A 125 -0.88 22.18 -2.16
CA THR A 125 0.12 21.99 -3.23
C THR A 125 1.34 21.19 -2.72
N PRO A 126 1.28 19.84 -2.64
CA PRO A 126 2.38 19.05 -2.10
C PRO A 126 3.61 19.07 -3.01
N ALA A 127 4.79 18.92 -2.43
CA ALA A 127 6.06 18.78 -3.15
C ALA A 127 6.20 17.37 -3.75
N THR A 128 5.35 17.05 -4.74
CA THR A 128 5.20 15.70 -5.33
C THR A 128 6.52 15.12 -5.81
N LYS A 129 7.38 15.93 -6.46
CA LYS A 129 8.68 15.47 -6.98
C LYS A 129 9.62 15.04 -5.86
N THR A 130 9.66 15.84 -4.79
CA THR A 130 10.47 15.52 -3.60
C THR A 130 9.96 14.24 -2.92
N GLY A 131 8.64 14.07 -2.82
CA GLY A 131 8.02 12.86 -2.28
C GLY A 131 8.40 11.60 -3.06
N ILE A 132 8.30 11.63 -4.39
CA ILE A 132 8.68 10.50 -5.26
C ILE A 132 10.17 10.19 -5.16
N LEU A 133 11.04 11.22 -5.23
CA LEU A 133 12.49 11.03 -5.12
C LEU A 133 12.88 10.41 -3.78
N SER A 134 12.23 10.84 -2.70
CA SER A 134 12.42 10.27 -1.38
C SER A 134 12.06 8.78 -1.32
N SER A 135 10.96 8.39 -1.96
CA SER A 135 10.58 6.97 -2.05
C SER A 135 11.59 6.16 -2.86
N MET A 136 12.07 6.70 -3.98
CA MET A 136 13.13 6.04 -4.77
C MET A 136 14.38 5.79 -3.91
N LEU A 137 14.78 6.78 -3.10
CA LEU A 137 15.90 6.62 -2.16
C LEU A 137 15.63 5.53 -1.13
N CYS A 138 14.44 5.50 -0.52
CA CYS A 138 14.06 4.48 0.44
C CYS A 138 14.15 3.07 -0.13
N TYR A 139 13.59 2.84 -1.31
CA TYR A 139 13.61 1.54 -1.95
C TYR A 139 15.01 1.13 -2.40
N PHE A 140 15.80 2.08 -2.89
CA PHE A 140 17.21 1.83 -3.19
C PHE A 140 17.97 1.40 -1.93
N MET A 141 17.83 2.14 -0.83
CA MET A 141 18.49 1.80 0.43
C MET A 141 17.98 0.46 0.98
N ALA A 142 16.67 0.19 0.91
CA ALA A 142 16.11 -1.08 1.36
C ALA A 142 16.64 -2.29 0.58
N ALA A 143 16.87 -2.12 -0.74
CA ALA A 143 17.33 -3.21 -1.60
C ALA A 143 18.85 -3.44 -1.57
N PHE A 144 19.63 -2.35 -1.54
CA PHE A 144 21.08 -2.42 -1.76
C PHE A 144 21.93 -2.08 -0.52
N ILE A 145 21.40 -1.25 0.40
CA ILE A 145 22.14 -0.78 1.58
C ILE A 145 21.25 -0.87 2.83
N PRO A 146 20.72 -2.06 3.17
CA PRO A 146 19.70 -2.22 4.21
C PRO A 146 20.15 -1.72 5.59
N ALA A 147 21.43 -1.73 5.90
CA ALA A 147 22.00 -1.27 7.18
C ALA A 147 21.70 0.21 7.46
N TYR A 148 21.52 1.04 6.42
CA TYR A 148 21.28 2.47 6.56
C TYR A 148 19.85 2.88 6.18
N HIS A 149 18.99 1.94 5.88
CA HIS A 149 17.61 2.21 5.47
C HIS A 149 16.85 3.05 6.52
N GLU A 150 17.06 2.79 7.80
CA GLU A 150 16.39 3.51 8.89
C GLU A 150 16.78 5.01 8.94
N ALA A 151 17.96 5.36 8.40
CA ALA A 151 18.39 6.76 8.26
C ALA A 151 17.67 7.51 7.11
N CYS A 152 16.97 6.80 6.22
CA CYS A 152 16.26 7.45 5.09
C CYS A 152 15.24 8.48 5.58
N LEU A 153 14.46 8.14 6.60
CA LEU A 153 13.39 9.03 7.07
C LEU A 153 13.91 10.38 7.57
N PRO A 154 14.88 10.47 8.49
CA PRO A 154 15.45 11.76 8.90
C PRO A 154 16.12 12.50 7.74
N ILE A 155 16.86 11.80 6.87
CA ILE A 155 17.51 12.43 5.70
C ILE A 155 16.48 13.05 4.76
N MET A 156 15.42 12.32 4.43
CA MET A 156 14.35 12.79 3.57
C MET A 156 13.58 13.97 4.18
N THR A 157 13.38 13.95 5.50
CA THR A 157 12.70 15.04 6.21
C THR A 157 13.54 16.32 6.13
N VAL A 158 14.84 16.23 6.39
CA VAL A 158 15.77 17.38 6.24
C VAL A 158 15.79 17.87 4.79
N ALA A 159 15.87 16.97 3.82
CA ALA A 159 15.84 17.32 2.41
C ALA A 159 14.53 18.02 2.00
N LEU A 160 13.37 17.56 2.51
CA LEU A 160 12.08 18.21 2.28
C LEU A 160 12.07 19.64 2.83
N MET A 161 12.49 19.81 4.10
CA MET A 161 12.52 21.13 4.74
C MET A 161 13.46 22.09 3.99
N THR A 162 14.65 21.61 3.64
CA THR A 162 15.62 22.39 2.86
C THR A 162 15.05 22.79 1.49
N TRP A 163 14.39 21.86 0.81
CA TRP A 163 13.74 22.14 -0.47
C TRP A 163 12.67 23.22 -0.35
N LEU A 164 11.78 23.11 0.64
CA LEU A 164 10.68 24.04 0.85
C LEU A 164 11.17 25.44 1.24
N LEU A 165 12.27 25.53 1.99
CA LEU A 165 12.85 26.82 2.42
C LEU A 165 13.67 27.51 1.34
N LEU A 166 14.53 26.76 0.61
CA LEU A 166 15.52 27.36 -0.28
C LEU A 166 15.07 27.44 -1.74
N PHE A 167 14.22 26.51 -2.19
CA PHE A 167 13.90 26.37 -3.60
C PHE A 167 12.45 26.72 -3.97
N LYS A 168 11.54 26.76 -3.01
CA LYS A 168 10.17 27.18 -3.27
C LYS A 168 10.08 28.71 -3.29
N LYS A 169 9.42 29.26 -4.30
CA LYS A 169 9.26 30.72 -4.48
C LYS A 169 8.21 31.35 -3.58
N THR A 170 7.33 30.55 -2.97
CA THR A 170 6.25 31.01 -2.10
C THR A 170 6.39 30.37 -0.72
N SER A 171 5.89 31.02 0.32
CA SER A 171 5.85 30.45 1.66
C SER A 171 5.05 29.15 1.65
N SER A 172 5.58 28.12 2.34
CA SER A 172 4.91 26.83 2.46
C SER A 172 3.95 26.85 3.65
N SER A 173 2.77 26.32 3.47
CA SER A 173 1.82 26.12 4.56
C SER A 173 2.13 24.85 5.35
N ILE A 174 1.66 24.78 6.61
CA ILE A 174 1.76 23.57 7.43
C ILE A 174 1.09 22.38 6.73
N ALA A 175 -0.04 22.61 6.05
CA ALA A 175 -0.75 21.58 5.30
C ALA A 175 0.08 21.00 4.15
N GLU A 176 0.84 21.85 3.45
CA GLU A 176 1.74 21.37 2.36
C GLU A 176 2.90 20.54 2.92
N ILE A 177 3.51 21.00 4.02
CA ILE A 177 4.61 20.29 4.68
C ILE A 177 4.12 18.93 5.19
N SER A 178 3.05 18.93 5.99
CA SER A 178 2.51 17.70 6.60
C SER A 178 1.96 16.75 5.54
N GLY A 179 1.25 17.24 4.53
CA GLY A 179 0.73 16.43 3.44
C GLY A 179 1.83 15.81 2.60
N THR A 180 2.91 16.56 2.29
CA THR A 180 4.06 16.01 1.57
C THR A 180 4.78 14.97 2.42
N PHE A 181 5.04 15.28 3.70
CA PHE A 181 5.68 14.36 4.64
C PHE A 181 4.88 13.07 4.82
N LEU A 182 3.56 13.16 4.97
CA LEU A 182 2.70 11.99 5.09
C LEU A 182 2.79 11.07 3.87
N GLY A 183 2.82 11.64 2.65
CA GLY A 183 3.03 10.87 1.43
C GLY A 183 4.40 10.19 1.37
N MET A 184 5.47 10.87 1.83
CA MET A 184 6.81 10.30 1.92
C MET A 184 6.89 9.19 2.99
N PHE A 185 6.31 9.42 4.15
CA PHE A 185 6.35 8.49 5.27
C PHE A 185 5.44 7.29 5.04
N TYR A 186 4.13 7.55 4.88
CA TYR A 186 3.10 6.51 4.84
C TYR A 186 3.17 5.65 3.57
N LEU A 187 3.38 6.29 2.40
CA LEU A 187 3.40 5.59 1.11
C LEU A 187 4.82 5.24 0.64
N GLY A 188 5.84 6.01 1.02
CA GLY A 188 7.22 5.80 0.59
C GLY A 188 8.01 4.92 1.54
N TYR A 189 8.19 5.38 2.79
CA TYR A 189 9.07 4.76 3.75
C TYR A 189 8.49 3.47 4.37
N LEU A 190 7.24 3.50 4.86
CA LEU A 190 6.68 2.33 5.54
C LEU A 190 6.62 1.09 4.63
N PRO A 191 6.10 1.13 3.40
CA PRO A 191 6.02 -0.07 2.58
C PRO A 191 7.38 -0.56 2.06
N SER A 192 8.44 0.27 2.08
CA SER A 192 9.79 -0.19 1.73
C SER A 192 10.33 -1.28 2.66
N PHE A 193 9.76 -1.41 3.86
CA PHE A 193 10.07 -2.52 4.77
C PHE A 193 9.66 -3.89 4.23
N TRP A 194 8.75 -3.98 3.25
CA TRP A 194 8.49 -5.25 2.55
C TRP A 194 9.72 -5.75 1.80
N VAL A 195 10.49 -4.85 1.19
CA VAL A 195 11.75 -5.20 0.51
C VAL A 195 12.76 -5.73 1.52
N ARG A 196 12.86 -5.08 2.68
CA ARG A 196 13.73 -5.52 3.77
C ARG A 196 13.29 -6.88 4.33
N LEU A 197 11.99 -7.07 4.57
CA LEU A 197 11.46 -8.33 5.06
C LEU A 197 11.76 -9.47 4.09
N ARG A 198 11.49 -9.25 2.80
CA ARG A 198 11.75 -10.25 1.77
C ARG A 198 13.23 -10.64 1.67
N GLY A 199 14.13 -9.69 1.90
CA GLY A 199 15.58 -9.90 1.87
C GLY A 199 16.15 -10.65 3.09
N LEU A 200 15.34 -10.95 4.12
CA LEU A 200 15.83 -11.63 5.32
C LEU A 200 16.19 -13.11 5.08
N GLY A 201 17.35 -13.51 5.58
CA GLY A 201 17.80 -14.90 5.70
C GLY A 201 17.97 -15.64 4.38
N LYS A 202 18.98 -16.50 4.29
CA LYS A 202 19.15 -17.43 3.16
C LYS A 202 18.51 -18.77 3.51
N ILE A 203 17.72 -19.33 2.60
CA ILE A 203 17.22 -20.70 2.75
C ILE A 203 18.36 -21.66 2.39
N SER A 204 18.63 -22.61 3.27
CA SER A 204 19.56 -23.70 2.93
C SER A 204 18.97 -24.56 1.82
N LYS A 205 19.78 -24.88 0.81
CA LYS A 205 19.38 -25.78 -0.29
C LYS A 205 18.87 -27.13 0.20
N SER A 206 19.31 -27.59 1.38
CA SER A 206 18.86 -28.84 2.00
C SER A 206 17.38 -28.85 2.41
N MET A 207 16.70 -27.71 2.46
CA MET A 207 15.26 -27.64 2.73
C MET A 207 14.38 -28.03 1.53
N PHE A 208 14.96 -28.09 0.33
CA PHE A 208 14.23 -28.51 -0.86
C PHE A 208 14.41 -30.00 -1.12
N PRO A 209 13.35 -30.70 -1.60
CA PRO A 209 13.51 -32.08 -2.11
C PRO A 209 14.62 -32.17 -3.14
N GLN A 210 15.38 -33.26 -3.14
CA GLN A 210 16.59 -33.42 -3.98
C GLN A 210 16.37 -33.15 -5.46
N PHE A 211 15.18 -33.53 -5.99
CA PHE A 211 14.83 -33.31 -7.39
C PHE A 211 14.66 -31.79 -7.75
N LEU A 212 14.34 -30.93 -6.76
CA LEU A 212 14.24 -29.49 -6.95
C LEU A 212 15.58 -28.78 -6.80
N GLN A 213 16.53 -29.35 -6.07
CA GLN A 213 17.83 -28.73 -5.82
C GLN A 213 18.69 -28.58 -7.08
N SER A 214 18.44 -29.42 -8.10
CA SER A 214 19.13 -29.38 -9.40
C SER A 214 18.61 -28.25 -10.32
N LEU A 215 17.45 -27.68 -10.05
CA LEU A 215 16.86 -26.65 -10.89
C LEU A 215 17.58 -25.30 -10.68
N GLN A 216 18.00 -24.66 -11.78
CA GLN A 216 18.73 -23.38 -11.74
C GLN A 216 18.01 -22.27 -10.98
N TRP A 217 16.67 -22.22 -11.05
CA TRP A 217 15.87 -21.23 -10.35
C TRP A 217 15.78 -21.46 -8.83
N VAL A 218 16.05 -22.67 -8.32
CA VAL A 218 16.21 -22.97 -6.88
C VAL A 218 17.60 -22.54 -6.38
N GLN A 219 18.57 -22.39 -7.27
CA GLN A 219 19.93 -22.00 -6.91
C GLN A 219 20.11 -20.49 -6.74
N ALA A 220 19.22 -19.69 -7.30
CA ALA A 220 19.30 -18.24 -7.22
C ALA A 220 18.88 -17.71 -5.83
N ASP A 221 19.29 -16.47 -5.51
CA ASP A 221 18.88 -15.71 -4.31
C ASP A 221 17.36 -15.36 -4.31
N VAL A 222 16.58 -16.12 -5.07
CA VAL A 222 15.12 -15.99 -5.22
C VAL A 222 14.41 -16.48 -3.97
N TRP A 223 14.93 -17.57 -3.37
CA TRP A 223 14.33 -18.21 -2.21
C TRP A 223 15.04 -17.76 -0.94
N THR A 224 14.42 -16.83 -0.23
CA THR A 224 14.86 -16.37 1.09
C THR A 224 13.83 -16.76 2.13
N HIS A 225 14.24 -16.89 3.39
CA HIS A 225 13.27 -17.01 4.49
C HIS A 225 12.28 -15.86 4.49
N GLY A 226 12.78 -14.64 4.22
CA GLY A 226 11.96 -13.46 4.11
C GLY A 226 10.92 -13.53 2.99
N ALA A 227 11.22 -14.15 1.84
CA ALA A 227 10.24 -14.32 0.77
C ALA A 227 9.08 -15.25 1.20
N VAL A 228 9.39 -16.37 1.87
CA VAL A 228 8.36 -17.28 2.40
C VAL A 228 7.53 -16.59 3.49
N ILE A 229 8.18 -15.88 4.41
CA ILE A 229 7.51 -15.12 5.46
C ILE A 229 6.61 -14.02 4.83
N THR A 230 7.10 -13.31 3.83
CA THR A 230 6.32 -12.28 3.11
C THR A 230 5.08 -12.89 2.48
N TRP A 231 5.21 -14.06 1.85
CA TRP A 231 4.07 -14.77 1.25
C TRP A 231 3.01 -15.16 2.30
N TRP A 232 3.43 -15.78 3.42
CA TRP A 232 2.52 -16.12 4.52
C TRP A 232 1.87 -14.88 5.12
N THR A 233 2.63 -13.80 5.30
CA THR A 233 2.13 -12.54 5.86
C THR A 233 1.11 -11.88 4.93
N TRP A 234 1.39 -11.76 3.63
CA TRP A 234 0.46 -11.16 2.66
C TRP A 234 -0.82 -11.98 2.54
N THR A 235 -0.69 -13.28 2.47
CA THR A 235 -1.85 -14.17 2.42
C THR A 235 -2.69 -14.06 3.71
N SER A 236 -2.04 -13.93 4.89
CA SER A 236 -2.75 -13.72 6.16
C SER A 236 -3.54 -12.43 6.20
N ILE A 237 -3.04 -11.35 5.60
CA ILE A 237 -3.76 -10.07 5.48
C ILE A 237 -4.99 -10.24 4.57
N VAL A 238 -4.87 -10.97 3.45
CA VAL A 238 -6.02 -11.31 2.61
C VAL A 238 -7.06 -12.12 3.40
N PHE A 239 -6.62 -13.09 4.22
CA PHE A 239 -7.53 -13.86 5.09
C PHE A 239 -8.18 -12.98 6.15
N ALA A 240 -7.50 -11.94 6.66
CA ALA A 240 -8.11 -10.95 7.55
C ALA A 240 -9.29 -10.23 6.87
N ASP A 241 -9.10 -9.74 5.65
CA ASP A 241 -10.13 -9.03 4.89
C ASP A 241 -11.31 -9.95 4.54
N VAL A 242 -11.02 -11.18 4.11
CA VAL A 242 -12.03 -12.20 3.79
C VAL A 242 -12.82 -12.58 5.05
N GLY A 243 -12.14 -12.85 6.17
CA GLY A 243 -12.78 -13.18 7.45
C GLY A 243 -13.63 -12.03 7.97
N ALA A 244 -13.12 -10.80 7.89
CA ALA A 244 -13.88 -9.61 8.28
C ALA A 244 -15.13 -9.41 7.42
N TYR A 245 -15.05 -9.66 6.13
CA TYR A 245 -16.20 -9.56 5.23
C TYR A 245 -17.27 -10.61 5.54
N PHE A 246 -16.88 -11.89 5.66
CA PHE A 246 -17.85 -12.98 5.90
C PHE A 246 -18.52 -12.86 7.26
N ILE A 247 -17.74 -12.66 8.32
CA ILE A 247 -18.28 -12.52 9.68
C ILE A 247 -19.09 -11.22 9.80
N GLY A 248 -18.58 -10.11 9.28
CA GLY A 248 -19.28 -8.82 9.32
C GLY A 248 -20.60 -8.83 8.54
N LYS A 249 -20.66 -9.55 7.41
CA LYS A 249 -21.90 -9.70 6.62
C LYS A 249 -22.94 -10.57 7.29
N ASN A 250 -22.55 -11.70 7.90
CA ASN A 250 -23.47 -12.69 8.43
C ASN A 250 -23.85 -12.42 9.89
N PHE A 251 -22.93 -11.90 10.69
CA PHE A 251 -23.07 -11.74 12.15
C PHE A 251 -22.91 -10.28 12.62
N GLY A 252 -22.57 -9.34 11.72
CA GLY A 252 -22.30 -7.95 12.08
C GLY A 252 -23.54 -7.20 12.56
N LYS A 253 -23.61 -6.94 13.85
CA LYS A 253 -24.67 -6.18 14.52
C LYS A 253 -24.18 -4.82 15.00
N THR A 254 -22.94 -4.75 15.48
CA THR A 254 -22.35 -3.55 16.09
C THR A 254 -21.49 -2.81 15.08
N LYS A 255 -21.91 -1.61 14.67
CA LYS A 255 -21.10 -0.77 13.78
C LYS A 255 -19.83 -0.31 14.49
N LEU A 256 -18.71 -0.29 13.79
CA LEU A 256 -17.42 0.17 14.33
C LEU A 256 -17.48 1.62 14.82
N GLY A 257 -18.32 2.45 14.21
CA GLY A 257 -18.59 3.82 14.61
C GLY A 257 -19.18 4.00 16.03
N LYS A 258 -19.77 2.95 16.63
CA LYS A 258 -20.21 2.99 18.03
C LYS A 258 -19.05 2.99 19.01
N ILE A 259 -17.91 2.36 18.64
CA ILE A 259 -16.69 2.31 19.46
C ILE A 259 -15.79 3.50 19.12
N SER A 260 -15.61 3.78 17.84
CA SER A 260 -14.78 4.88 17.34
C SER A 260 -15.56 5.69 16.30
N PRO A 261 -16.03 6.89 16.65
CA PRO A 261 -16.74 7.77 15.72
C PRO A 261 -15.92 8.08 14.46
N ALA A 262 -14.60 8.28 14.60
CA ALA A 262 -13.69 8.52 13.48
C ALA A 262 -13.62 7.34 12.51
N ALA A 263 -13.53 6.11 13.02
CA ALA A 263 -13.56 4.90 12.21
C ALA A 263 -14.91 4.71 11.51
N GLY A 264 -16.01 5.07 12.19
CA GLY A 264 -17.35 5.08 11.60
C GLY A 264 -17.53 6.08 10.48
N ALA A 265 -16.96 7.27 10.62
CA ALA A 265 -16.97 8.30 9.58
C ALA A 265 -16.15 7.86 8.36
N ALA A 266 -14.98 7.24 8.57
CA ALA A 266 -14.14 6.71 7.50
C ALA A 266 -14.82 5.56 6.75
N SER A 267 -15.42 4.59 7.48
CA SER A 267 -16.02 3.39 6.90
C SER A 267 -17.30 2.97 7.64
N PRO A 268 -18.49 3.50 7.28
CA PRO A 268 -19.76 3.26 8.00
C PRO A 268 -20.25 1.81 7.99
N LYS A 269 -19.75 0.99 7.05
CA LYS A 269 -20.20 -0.39 6.85
C LYS A 269 -19.43 -1.41 7.71
N LYS A 270 -18.26 -1.04 8.24
CA LYS A 270 -17.47 -1.95 9.08
C LYS A 270 -18.14 -2.22 10.43
N THR A 271 -18.02 -3.48 10.89
CA THR A 271 -18.59 -3.95 12.14
C THR A 271 -17.51 -4.50 13.06
N VAL A 272 -17.78 -4.49 14.35
CA VAL A 272 -16.87 -5.02 15.38
C VAL A 272 -16.71 -6.53 15.23
N GLU A 273 -17.81 -7.23 15.03
CA GLU A 273 -17.81 -8.68 14.82
C GLU A 273 -17.02 -9.06 13.57
N GLY A 274 -17.11 -8.22 12.52
CA GLY A 274 -16.29 -8.37 11.33
C GLY A 274 -14.80 -8.21 11.65
N ALA A 275 -14.42 -7.19 12.41
CA ALA A 275 -13.02 -6.99 12.81
C ALA A 275 -12.48 -8.18 13.60
N ILE A 276 -13.26 -8.70 14.58
CA ILE A 276 -12.91 -9.92 15.34
C ILE A 276 -12.73 -11.11 14.40
N GLY A 277 -13.66 -11.30 13.45
CA GLY A 277 -13.57 -12.37 12.44
C GLY A 277 -12.30 -12.28 11.60
N GLY A 278 -11.90 -11.08 11.21
CA GLY A 278 -10.64 -10.84 10.52
C GLY A 278 -9.42 -11.17 11.38
N PHE A 279 -9.43 -10.78 12.66
CA PHE A 279 -8.34 -11.09 13.60
C PHE A 279 -8.17 -12.60 13.79
N VAL A 280 -9.26 -13.33 13.99
CA VAL A 280 -9.24 -14.79 14.14
C VAL A 280 -8.72 -15.47 12.86
N ALA A 281 -9.24 -15.07 11.69
CA ALA A 281 -8.82 -15.65 10.41
C ALA A 281 -7.33 -15.42 10.12
N CYS A 282 -6.83 -14.20 10.32
CA CYS A 282 -5.43 -13.84 10.15
C CYS A 282 -4.54 -14.63 11.13
N ALA A 283 -4.87 -14.61 12.43
CA ALA A 283 -4.11 -15.30 13.46
C ALA A 283 -4.04 -16.81 13.21
N THR A 284 -5.14 -17.44 12.82
CA THR A 284 -5.18 -18.86 12.50
C THR A 284 -4.28 -19.19 11.31
N PHE A 285 -4.39 -18.43 10.22
CA PHE A 285 -3.63 -18.71 9.02
C PHE A 285 -2.12 -18.53 9.24
N ILE A 286 -1.69 -17.42 9.86
CA ILE A 286 -0.26 -17.19 10.09
C ILE A 286 0.32 -18.13 11.15
N THR A 287 -0.48 -18.56 12.14
CA THR A 287 -0.03 -19.57 13.13
C THR A 287 0.21 -20.91 12.46
N THR A 288 -0.59 -21.28 11.47
CA THR A 288 -0.35 -22.45 10.63
C THR A 288 0.97 -22.29 9.85
N GLY A 289 1.22 -21.09 9.28
CA GLY A 289 2.51 -20.79 8.65
C GLY A 289 3.69 -20.87 9.61
N ALA A 290 3.55 -20.35 10.83
CA ALA A 290 4.55 -20.40 11.88
C ALA A 290 4.92 -21.86 12.25
N TYR A 291 3.93 -22.76 12.27
CA TYR A 291 4.15 -24.19 12.46
C TYR A 291 4.98 -24.79 11.32
N PHE A 292 4.61 -24.54 10.06
CA PHE A 292 5.36 -25.05 8.91
C PHE A 292 6.77 -24.47 8.78
N MET A 293 6.96 -23.22 9.22
CA MET A 293 8.27 -22.56 9.24
C MET A 293 9.10 -22.90 10.48
N ASN A 294 8.62 -23.81 11.36
CA ASN A 294 9.29 -24.21 12.60
C ASN A 294 9.69 -23.02 13.50
N TRP A 295 8.80 -22.04 13.68
CA TRP A 295 9.09 -20.93 14.58
C TRP A 295 9.18 -21.38 16.03
N SER A 296 10.12 -20.82 16.77
CA SER A 296 10.17 -21.03 18.22
C SER A 296 8.85 -20.59 18.86
N ASN A 297 8.28 -21.47 19.68
CA ASN A 297 6.96 -21.26 20.30
C ASN A 297 5.86 -20.85 19.28
N TRP A 298 5.82 -21.54 18.13
CA TRP A 298 4.98 -21.20 16.98
C TRP A 298 3.52 -20.83 17.31
N ARG A 299 2.94 -21.42 18.37
CA ARG A 299 1.56 -21.13 18.81
C ARG A 299 1.44 -19.68 19.26
N SER A 300 2.21 -19.29 20.28
CA SER A 300 2.15 -17.93 20.82
C SER A 300 2.70 -16.87 19.86
N THR A 301 3.84 -17.15 19.24
CA THR A 301 4.43 -16.19 18.27
C THR A 301 3.54 -15.99 17.05
N GLY A 302 2.92 -17.05 16.51
CA GLY A 302 2.00 -16.97 15.39
C GLY A 302 0.72 -16.20 15.74
N ILE A 303 0.11 -16.48 16.89
CA ILE A 303 -1.11 -15.77 17.34
C ILE A 303 -0.81 -14.29 17.54
N ILE A 304 0.25 -13.93 18.29
CA ILE A 304 0.61 -12.53 18.54
C ILE A 304 0.90 -11.80 17.23
N TYR A 305 1.68 -12.41 16.35
CA TYR A 305 1.99 -11.82 15.04
C TYR A 305 0.73 -11.60 14.20
N GLY A 306 -0.16 -12.59 14.14
CA GLY A 306 -1.41 -12.47 13.39
C GLY A 306 -2.37 -11.40 13.91
N LEU A 307 -2.47 -11.26 15.24
CA LEU A 307 -3.27 -10.19 15.85
C LEU A 307 -2.67 -8.82 15.56
N LEU A 308 -1.35 -8.65 15.63
CA LEU A 308 -0.68 -7.40 15.28
C LEU A 308 -0.87 -7.04 13.81
N LEU A 309 -0.70 -8.01 12.90
CA LEU A 309 -0.89 -7.80 11.46
C LEU A 309 -2.32 -7.38 11.14
N SER A 310 -3.31 -8.11 11.63
CA SER A 310 -4.72 -7.83 11.34
C SER A 310 -5.18 -6.49 11.93
N PHE A 311 -4.67 -6.12 13.11
CA PHE A 311 -4.93 -4.81 13.69
C PHE A 311 -4.33 -3.69 12.83
N MET A 312 -3.06 -3.82 12.41
CA MET A 312 -2.41 -2.82 11.55
C MET A 312 -3.02 -2.76 10.14
N ALA A 313 -3.46 -3.88 9.59
CA ALA A 313 -4.18 -3.92 8.33
C ALA A 313 -5.52 -3.15 8.42
N LEU A 314 -6.27 -3.36 9.49
CA LEU A 314 -7.51 -2.62 9.75
C LEU A 314 -7.25 -1.11 9.89
N VAL A 315 -6.21 -0.72 10.64
CA VAL A 315 -5.83 0.70 10.82
C VAL A 315 -5.40 1.30 9.48
N GLY A 316 -4.63 0.58 8.66
CA GLY A 316 -4.19 1.03 7.33
C GLY A 316 -5.35 1.35 6.40
N ASP A 317 -6.30 0.41 6.27
CA ASP A 317 -7.51 0.60 5.46
C ASP A 317 -8.38 1.76 5.99
N LEU A 318 -8.55 1.89 7.31
CA LEU A 318 -9.27 3.02 7.90
C LEU A 318 -8.55 4.36 7.65
N THR A 319 -7.22 4.38 7.71
CA THR A 319 -6.42 5.57 7.43
C THR A 319 -6.60 6.03 5.98
N ALA A 320 -6.46 5.12 5.02
CA ALA A 320 -6.68 5.44 3.61
C ALA A 320 -8.15 5.87 3.36
N SER A 321 -9.11 5.22 4.02
CA SER A 321 -10.52 5.60 3.94
C SER A 321 -10.76 6.99 4.51
N MET A 322 -10.13 7.36 5.62
CA MET A 322 -10.19 8.70 6.21
C MET A 322 -9.65 9.77 5.25
N MET A 323 -8.49 9.54 4.64
CA MET A 323 -7.90 10.45 3.65
C MET A 323 -8.85 10.68 2.45
N LYS A 324 -9.49 9.63 1.96
CA LYS A 324 -10.49 9.74 0.87
C LYS A 324 -11.71 10.57 1.27
N ARG A 325 -12.21 10.41 2.50
CA ARG A 325 -13.35 11.20 2.99
C ARG A 325 -13.01 12.67 3.16
N ASP A 326 -11.80 12.97 3.65
CA ASP A 326 -11.30 14.35 3.74
C ASP A 326 -11.25 15.02 2.35
N ALA A 327 -10.76 14.31 1.34
CA ALA A 327 -10.77 14.74 -0.05
C ALA A 327 -12.17 14.70 -0.72
N LYS A 328 -13.24 14.34 0.01
CA LYS A 328 -14.63 14.21 -0.49
C LYS A 328 -14.79 13.23 -1.66
N ILE A 329 -13.91 12.24 -1.74
CA ILE A 329 -13.96 11.17 -2.75
C ILE A 329 -14.21 9.82 -2.11
N LYS A 330 -14.54 8.84 -2.95
CA LYS A 330 -14.74 7.46 -2.50
C LYS A 330 -13.57 6.55 -2.87
N ASP A 331 -13.06 6.67 -4.07
CA ASP A 331 -11.98 5.85 -4.61
C ASP A 331 -10.77 6.76 -4.88
N SER A 332 -9.54 6.30 -4.60
CA SER A 332 -8.32 7.12 -4.68
C SER A 332 -7.92 7.48 -6.12
N GLY A 333 -8.38 6.69 -7.10
CA GLY A 333 -8.08 6.87 -8.51
C GLY A 333 -8.96 6.01 -9.41
N THR A 334 -8.73 6.10 -10.71
CA THR A 334 -9.45 5.34 -11.75
C THR A 334 -8.54 4.41 -12.54
N LEU A 335 -7.34 4.13 -12.01
CA LEU A 335 -6.31 3.38 -12.73
C LEU A 335 -6.76 1.95 -13.05
N LEU A 336 -7.52 1.33 -12.15
CA LEU A 336 -8.05 -0.02 -12.35
C LEU A 336 -9.54 0.05 -12.70
N PRO A 337 -9.92 -0.14 -13.98
CA PRO A 337 -11.31 -0.07 -14.42
C PRO A 337 -12.22 -0.98 -13.58
N GLY A 338 -13.23 -0.40 -12.92
CA GLY A 338 -14.17 -1.12 -12.06
C GLY A 338 -13.62 -1.53 -10.67
N HIS A 339 -12.37 -1.20 -10.35
CA HIS A 339 -11.72 -1.61 -9.11
C HIS A 339 -11.11 -0.45 -8.29
N GLY A 340 -11.28 0.82 -8.71
CA GLY A 340 -10.77 2.00 -8.01
C GLY A 340 -9.28 2.27 -8.24
N GLY A 341 -8.64 2.96 -7.31
CA GLY A 341 -7.22 3.26 -7.35
C GLY A 341 -6.32 2.13 -6.86
N LEU A 342 -5.03 2.28 -7.11
CA LEU A 342 -4.02 1.33 -6.64
C LEU A 342 -3.82 1.45 -5.13
N LEU A 343 -3.89 2.66 -4.59
CA LEU A 343 -3.84 2.92 -3.14
C LEU A 343 -4.93 2.15 -2.39
N ASP A 344 -6.15 2.03 -2.96
CA ASP A 344 -7.25 1.27 -2.39
C ASP A 344 -6.99 -0.26 -2.31
N ARG A 345 -5.93 -0.75 -2.92
CA ARG A 345 -5.57 -2.17 -2.94
C ARG A 345 -4.42 -2.52 -2.03
N ILE A 346 -3.61 -1.54 -1.71
CA ILE A 346 -2.41 -1.75 -0.89
C ILE A 346 -2.48 -1.06 0.47
N ASP A 347 -3.57 -0.39 0.78
CA ASP A 347 -3.77 0.37 2.03
C ASP A 347 -3.56 -0.48 3.28
N SER A 348 -4.07 -1.71 3.32
CA SER A 348 -3.86 -2.66 4.42
C SER A 348 -2.40 -3.10 4.56
N TYR A 349 -1.59 -2.98 3.50
CA TYR A 349 -0.18 -3.39 3.49
C TYR A 349 0.79 -2.30 3.94
N MET A 350 0.35 -1.02 4.02
CA MET A 350 1.24 0.10 4.33
C MET A 350 1.77 0.04 5.76
N LEU A 351 0.87 -0.03 6.74
CA LEU A 351 1.24 -0.06 8.16
C LEU A 351 1.73 -1.44 8.62
N THR A 352 1.35 -2.49 7.92
CA THR A 352 1.78 -3.86 8.27
C THR A 352 3.25 -4.12 7.94
N ALA A 353 3.84 -3.43 6.95
CA ALA A 353 5.21 -3.65 6.50
C ALA A 353 6.27 -3.50 7.62
N PRO A 354 6.36 -2.36 8.33
CA PRO A 354 7.35 -2.20 9.39
C PRO A 354 7.09 -3.16 10.57
N ILE A 355 5.84 -3.39 10.93
CA ILE A 355 5.48 -4.31 12.01
C ILE A 355 5.92 -5.73 11.67
N ALA A 356 5.65 -6.18 10.45
CA ALA A 356 6.10 -7.49 9.96
C ALA A 356 7.62 -7.61 10.02
N TYR A 357 8.34 -6.63 9.49
CA TYR A 357 9.80 -6.64 9.50
C TYR A 357 10.39 -6.67 10.90
N PHE A 358 9.96 -5.75 11.78
CA PHE A 358 10.52 -5.66 13.14
C PHE A 358 10.14 -6.87 13.99
N PHE A 359 8.92 -7.40 13.86
CA PHE A 359 8.55 -8.63 14.55
C PHE A 359 9.48 -9.79 14.18
N ILE A 360 9.71 -10.01 12.89
CA ILE A 360 10.57 -11.09 12.41
C ILE A 360 12.03 -10.86 12.81
N LYS A 361 12.54 -9.65 12.67
CA LYS A 361 13.93 -9.30 12.99
C LYS A 361 14.22 -9.40 14.49
N VAL A 362 13.32 -8.86 15.34
CA VAL A 362 13.55 -8.72 16.78
C VAL A 362 13.08 -9.97 17.55
N ILE A 363 11.87 -10.45 17.27
CA ILE A 363 11.26 -11.55 18.03
C ILE A 363 11.81 -12.91 17.57
N LEU A 364 11.86 -13.13 16.26
CA LEU A 364 12.38 -14.38 15.70
C LEU A 364 13.90 -14.36 15.48
N LYS A 365 14.55 -13.21 15.66
CA LYS A 365 16.01 -13.03 15.54
C LYS A 365 16.57 -13.50 14.20
N VAL A 366 15.78 -13.40 13.12
CA VAL A 366 16.24 -13.72 11.77
C VAL A 366 17.23 -12.65 11.33
N LYS A 367 18.47 -13.05 11.06
CA LYS A 367 19.55 -12.13 10.66
C LYS A 367 19.34 -11.65 9.22
N GLU A 368 19.62 -10.40 8.96
CA GLU A 368 19.74 -9.88 7.60
C GLU A 368 20.92 -10.56 6.91
N THR A 369 20.73 -10.98 5.67
CA THR A 369 21.84 -11.40 4.82
C THR A 369 22.54 -10.14 4.34
N ILE A 370 23.69 -9.84 4.91
CA ILE A 370 24.59 -8.80 4.41
C ILE A 370 25.14 -9.34 3.09
N GLN A 371 24.73 -8.75 1.97
CA GLN A 371 25.32 -8.96 0.65
C GLN A 371 26.61 -8.17 0.52
#